data_92266a12e7fd59ff2e6c6cfb37b323d0
#
_entry.id   92266a12e7fd59ff2e6c6cfb37b323d0
#
_cell.length_a   1.000
_cell.length_b   1.000
_cell.length_c   1.000
_cell.angle_alpha   90.00
_cell.angle_beta   90.00
_cell.angle_gamma   90.00
#
_symmetry.space_group_name_H-M   'P 1'
#
loop_
_entity.id
_entity.type
_entity.pdbx_description
1 polymer ?
#
loop_
_entity_poly.entity_id
_entity_poly.type
_entity_poly.pdbx_seq_one_letter_code
_entity_poly.pdbx_strand_id
1 'polypeptide(L)'
;MRKNCLRLLAGLALALLLPCAAAAYEFPQTTLEQAMADFRAEHGLNETNFAVSYENTVTGETYHYNEQTYFTGGSIYKLPLMMLYRDRILAGEFTEQSVFNGWTFAEMEQQILVHSNNEMGLYLLRSYPSFRSYRTALASYSGLVPETLPAAYWSDNNFCTDFFLRVLEYFYAHSEDTYSTERDYLLQAQPGEYLKGQVSEYDIAQKYGWYNGAVNGVGVVYAPEPYLVAVFTQDVYDGAGVVSAANRLLCDYHDAAYVAAHPAQEPESTPEPAPEPTPEAEPVPEPEPVPEMEPTPVQTAQPEAVPDPEPASRPVSFWLWASLAALLAAGALAALLVVAVSEIRSHRKALYSDEKCSKMKSAK
;
A
#
# COMPACT_ATOMS: atom_id res chain seq x y z
N MET A 1 -18.81 -45.29 18.78
CA MET A 1 -18.88 -44.50 17.54
C MET A 1 -18.85 -42.98 17.79
N ARG A 2 -19.60 -42.40 18.74
CA ARG A 2 -19.62 -40.93 19.01
C ARG A 2 -18.28 -40.30 19.43
N LYS A 3 -17.42 -40.99 20.20
CA LYS A 3 -16.13 -40.45 20.67
C LYS A 3 -15.06 -40.37 19.57
N ASN A 4 -15.15 -41.17 18.51
CA ASN A 4 -14.18 -41.15 17.41
C ASN A 4 -14.54 -40.06 16.37
N CYS A 5 -15.84 -39.74 16.17
CA CYS A 5 -16.25 -38.62 15.33
C CYS A 5 -15.84 -37.26 15.93
N LEU A 6 -15.86 -37.12 17.27
CA LEU A 6 -15.46 -35.86 17.92
C LEU A 6 -13.95 -35.60 17.81
N ARG A 7 -13.13 -36.66 17.85
CA ARG A 7 -11.67 -36.57 17.65
C ARG A 7 -11.27 -36.27 16.20
N LEU A 8 -12.02 -36.80 15.23
CA LEU A 8 -11.83 -36.48 13.82
C LEU A 8 -12.21 -35.03 13.49
N LEU A 9 -13.33 -34.52 14.06
CA LEU A 9 -13.74 -33.13 13.91
C LEU A 9 -12.79 -32.16 14.59
N ALA A 10 -12.23 -32.49 15.75
CA ALA A 10 -11.21 -31.67 16.43
C ALA A 10 -9.87 -31.65 15.67
N GLY A 11 -9.48 -32.78 15.07
CA GLY A 11 -8.28 -32.85 14.22
C GLY A 11 -8.43 -32.06 12.93
N LEU A 12 -9.62 -32.08 12.30
CA LEU A 12 -9.90 -31.29 11.09
C LEU A 12 -9.98 -29.78 11.37
N ALA A 13 -10.52 -29.38 12.52
CA ALA A 13 -10.58 -27.99 12.96
C ALA A 13 -9.18 -27.44 13.31
N LEU A 14 -8.28 -28.26 13.85
CA LEU A 14 -6.90 -27.86 14.16
C LEU A 14 -6.03 -27.71 12.90
N ALA A 15 -6.29 -28.54 11.87
CA ALA A 15 -5.62 -28.40 10.58
C ALA A 15 -6.01 -27.17 9.78
N LEU A 16 -7.22 -26.61 10.04
CA LEU A 16 -7.71 -25.36 9.43
C LEU A 16 -7.22 -24.10 10.14
N LEU A 17 -6.54 -24.24 11.29
CA LEU A 17 -5.99 -23.12 12.09
C LEU A 17 -4.46 -22.98 11.95
N LEU A 18 -3.83 -23.78 11.10
CA LEU A 18 -2.46 -23.48 10.72
C LEU A 18 -2.48 -22.21 9.89
N PRO A 19 -1.85 -21.10 10.34
CA PRO A 19 -1.64 -19.97 9.46
C PRO A 19 -0.87 -20.55 8.26
N CYS A 20 -1.40 -20.37 7.06
CA CYS A 20 -0.61 -20.52 5.86
C CYS A 20 0.47 -19.45 5.99
N ALA A 21 1.61 -19.82 6.56
CA ALA A 21 2.80 -18.98 6.48
C ALA A 21 3.07 -18.90 4.97
N ALA A 22 2.79 -17.75 4.37
CA ALA A 22 3.25 -17.48 3.02
C ALA A 22 4.73 -17.86 3.01
N ALA A 23 5.12 -18.77 2.14
CA ALA A 23 6.51 -19.18 2.03
C ALA A 23 7.28 -17.90 1.70
N ALA A 24 8.13 -17.45 2.62
CA ALA A 24 9.00 -16.31 2.35
C ALA A 24 9.90 -16.71 1.18
N TYR A 25 9.85 -15.93 0.10
CA TYR A 25 10.73 -16.16 -1.04
C TYR A 25 12.16 -15.89 -0.62
N GLU A 26 13.06 -16.85 -0.88
CA GLU A 26 14.48 -16.67 -0.58
C GLU A 26 15.16 -16.03 -1.81
N PHE A 27 15.17 -14.72 -1.87
CA PHE A 27 15.96 -13.98 -2.84
C PHE A 27 17.44 -13.94 -2.42
N PRO A 28 18.41 -14.05 -3.38
CA PRO A 28 18.24 -14.10 -4.83
C PRO A 28 18.12 -15.52 -5.43
N GLN A 29 17.93 -16.58 -4.66
CA GLN A 29 17.82 -17.95 -5.18
C GLN A 29 16.57 -18.12 -6.07
N THR A 30 15.48 -17.41 -5.75
CA THR A 30 14.29 -17.32 -6.58
C THR A 30 14.36 -16.04 -7.40
N THR A 31 14.09 -16.09 -8.69
CA THR A 31 13.97 -14.87 -9.51
C THR A 31 12.63 -14.18 -9.26
N LEU A 32 12.56 -12.85 -9.48
CA LEU A 32 11.29 -12.10 -9.36
C LEU A 32 10.21 -12.68 -10.30
N GLU A 33 10.58 -13.08 -11.51
CA GLU A 33 9.65 -13.71 -12.46
C GLU A 33 9.03 -15.00 -11.89
N GLN A 34 9.85 -15.89 -11.31
CA GLN A 34 9.36 -17.12 -10.70
C GLN A 34 8.49 -16.83 -9.47
N ALA A 35 8.93 -15.95 -8.57
CA ALA A 35 8.18 -15.58 -7.37
C ALA A 35 6.81 -14.96 -7.73
N MET A 36 6.76 -14.10 -8.73
CA MET A 36 5.51 -13.53 -9.21
C MET A 36 4.62 -14.54 -9.95
N ALA A 37 5.21 -15.53 -10.64
CA ALA A 37 4.44 -16.61 -11.24
C ALA A 37 3.78 -17.50 -10.17
N ASP A 38 4.52 -17.85 -9.13
CA ASP A 38 4.01 -18.63 -7.98
C ASP A 38 2.92 -17.83 -7.22
N PHE A 39 3.17 -16.55 -6.95
CA PHE A 39 2.19 -15.65 -6.36
C PHE A 39 0.88 -15.60 -7.15
N ARG A 40 0.96 -15.46 -8.47
CA ARG A 40 -0.23 -15.46 -9.33
C ARG A 40 -0.97 -16.79 -9.28
N ALA A 41 -0.24 -17.91 -9.28
CA ALA A 41 -0.83 -19.24 -9.20
C ALA A 41 -1.55 -19.45 -7.85
N GLU A 42 -0.95 -19.02 -6.74
CA GLU A 42 -1.52 -19.13 -5.39
C GLU A 42 -2.82 -18.32 -5.26
N HIS A 43 -2.86 -17.11 -5.81
CA HIS A 43 -4.00 -16.21 -5.72
C HIS A 43 -5.01 -16.34 -6.88
N GLY A 44 -4.82 -17.28 -7.81
CA GLY A 44 -5.70 -17.46 -8.97
C GLY A 44 -5.70 -16.28 -9.94
N LEU A 45 -4.56 -15.58 -10.05
CA LEU A 45 -4.39 -14.38 -10.85
C LEU A 45 -3.94 -14.72 -12.28
N ASN A 46 -4.50 -14.00 -13.24
CA ASN A 46 -4.25 -14.20 -14.67
C ASN A 46 -4.43 -12.89 -15.45
N GLU A 47 -4.26 -12.93 -16.77
CA GLU A 47 -4.31 -11.76 -17.65
C GLU A 47 -5.67 -11.02 -17.66
N THR A 48 -6.76 -11.66 -17.20
CA THR A 48 -8.07 -11.02 -17.14
C THR A 48 -8.34 -10.28 -15.84
N ASN A 49 -7.60 -10.58 -14.78
CA ASN A 49 -7.89 -10.09 -13.44
C ASN A 49 -6.70 -9.46 -12.71
N PHE A 50 -5.50 -9.45 -13.30
CA PHE A 50 -4.29 -8.92 -12.66
C PHE A 50 -3.31 -8.32 -13.66
N ALA A 51 -2.72 -7.20 -13.29
CA ALA A 51 -1.55 -6.62 -13.95
C ALA A 51 -0.66 -5.93 -12.92
N VAL A 52 0.65 -5.93 -13.17
CA VAL A 52 1.63 -5.26 -12.32
C VAL A 52 2.76 -4.69 -13.14
N SER A 53 3.24 -3.51 -12.74
CA SER A 53 4.46 -2.89 -13.22
C SER A 53 5.26 -2.34 -12.05
N TYR A 54 6.57 -2.54 -12.08
CA TYR A 54 7.54 -2.11 -11.09
C TYR A 54 8.76 -1.52 -11.80
N GLU A 55 9.39 -0.51 -11.21
CA GLU A 55 10.65 0.08 -11.64
C GLU A 55 11.47 0.57 -10.45
N ASN A 56 12.72 0.14 -10.35
CA ASN A 56 13.72 0.74 -9.47
C ASN A 56 14.22 2.05 -10.12
N THR A 57 14.01 3.18 -9.48
CA THR A 57 14.33 4.51 -10.04
C THR A 57 15.82 4.80 -10.13
N VAL A 58 16.68 4.03 -9.49
CA VAL A 58 18.14 4.20 -9.48
C VAL A 58 18.81 3.31 -10.51
N THR A 59 18.45 2.01 -10.52
CA THR A 59 19.06 1.05 -11.45
C THR A 59 18.35 0.98 -12.79
N GLY A 60 17.10 1.43 -12.88
CA GLY A 60 16.24 1.28 -14.05
C GLY A 60 15.77 -0.17 -14.27
N GLU A 61 15.94 -1.05 -13.28
CA GLU A 61 15.40 -2.41 -13.33
C GLU A 61 13.88 -2.39 -13.30
N THR A 62 13.25 -3.15 -14.20
CA THR A 62 11.79 -3.21 -14.33
C THR A 62 11.27 -4.63 -14.24
N TYR A 63 10.03 -4.76 -13.76
CA TYR A 63 9.23 -5.97 -13.87
C TYR A 63 7.82 -5.64 -14.36
N HIS A 64 7.33 -6.41 -15.32
CA HIS A 64 6.02 -6.22 -15.90
C HIS A 64 5.29 -7.55 -16.07
N TYR A 65 3.99 -7.54 -15.75
CA TYR A 65 3.08 -8.61 -16.15
C TYR A 65 1.76 -7.99 -16.59
N ASN A 66 1.32 -8.34 -17.81
CA ASN A 66 0.05 -7.92 -18.39
C ASN A 66 -0.11 -6.38 -18.46
N GLU A 67 1.00 -5.67 -18.58
CA GLU A 67 1.15 -4.23 -18.41
C GLU A 67 0.41 -3.39 -19.44
N GLN A 68 0.04 -3.99 -20.58
CA GLN A 68 -0.70 -3.30 -21.65
C GLN A 68 -2.21 -3.53 -21.60
N THR A 69 -2.69 -4.39 -20.69
CA THR A 69 -4.13 -4.64 -20.52
C THR A 69 -4.79 -3.52 -19.72
N TYR A 70 -5.90 -3.00 -20.26
CA TYR A 70 -6.65 -1.91 -19.66
C TYR A 70 -7.67 -2.43 -18.67
N PHE A 71 -7.59 -1.92 -17.42
CA PHE A 71 -8.51 -2.20 -16.31
C PHE A 71 -9.26 -0.94 -15.92
N THR A 72 -10.40 -1.09 -15.27
CA THR A 72 -11.10 0.02 -14.64
C THR A 72 -10.23 0.64 -13.55
N GLY A 73 -9.89 1.93 -13.68
CA GLY A 73 -8.95 2.60 -12.78
C GLY A 73 -9.49 2.87 -11.37
N GLY A 74 -10.82 2.99 -11.22
CA GLY A 74 -11.37 3.49 -9.96
C GLY A 74 -10.83 4.89 -9.66
N SER A 75 -10.44 5.15 -8.42
CA SER A 75 -9.98 6.47 -7.96
C SER A 75 -8.52 6.80 -8.23
N ILE A 76 -7.73 5.94 -8.91
CA ILE A 76 -6.33 6.26 -9.21
C ILE A 76 -6.19 7.48 -10.12
N TYR A 77 -7.19 7.77 -10.97
CA TYR A 77 -7.21 8.95 -11.85
C TYR A 77 -7.05 10.28 -11.10
N LYS A 78 -7.35 10.29 -9.80
CA LYS A 78 -7.30 11.50 -8.97
C LYS A 78 -5.87 12.01 -8.78
N LEU A 79 -4.86 11.15 -8.80
CA LEU A 79 -3.46 11.59 -8.76
C LEU A 79 -3.14 12.46 -9.99
N PRO A 80 -3.17 11.96 -11.22
CA PRO A 80 -2.84 12.82 -12.37
C PRO A 80 -3.85 13.96 -12.60
N LEU A 81 -5.08 13.85 -12.11
CA LEU A 81 -6.01 14.99 -12.11
C LEU A 81 -5.50 16.14 -11.22
N MET A 82 -4.99 15.84 -10.02
CA MET A 82 -4.43 16.87 -9.15
C MET A 82 -3.14 17.45 -9.72
N MET A 83 -2.27 16.63 -10.32
CA MET A 83 -1.09 17.13 -11.05
C MET A 83 -1.48 18.15 -12.13
N LEU A 84 -2.51 17.87 -12.95
CA LEU A 84 -3.02 18.82 -13.95
C LEU A 84 -3.55 20.13 -13.31
N TYR A 85 -4.15 20.07 -12.15
CA TYR A 85 -4.61 21.25 -11.43
C TYR A 85 -3.46 22.03 -10.79
N ARG A 86 -2.43 21.36 -10.30
CA ARG A 86 -1.19 21.98 -9.82
C ARG A 86 -0.48 22.74 -10.95
N ASP A 87 -0.38 22.15 -12.13
CA ASP A 87 0.20 22.82 -13.30
C ASP A 87 -0.55 24.10 -13.67
N ARG A 88 -1.87 24.10 -13.54
CA ARG A 88 -2.71 25.28 -13.77
C ARG A 88 -2.52 26.37 -12.71
N ILE A 89 -2.26 25.98 -11.44
CA ILE A 89 -1.86 26.94 -10.38
C ILE A 89 -0.52 27.58 -10.76
N LEU A 90 0.46 26.78 -11.18
CA LEU A 90 1.78 27.29 -11.60
C LEU A 90 1.69 28.16 -12.84
N ALA A 91 0.74 27.90 -13.73
CA ALA A 91 0.44 28.77 -14.88
C ALA A 91 -0.29 30.07 -14.48
N GLY A 92 -0.66 30.24 -13.21
CA GLY A 92 -1.34 31.44 -12.69
C GLY A 92 -2.82 31.51 -13.03
N GLU A 93 -3.48 30.40 -13.42
CA GLU A 93 -4.90 30.39 -13.74
C GLU A 93 -5.78 30.62 -12.48
N PHE A 94 -5.35 30.11 -11.34
CA PHE A 94 -5.97 30.28 -10.04
C PHE A 94 -4.92 29.99 -8.93
N THR A 95 -5.31 30.09 -7.66
CA THR A 95 -4.45 29.84 -6.51
C THR A 95 -5.04 28.72 -5.64
N GLU A 96 -4.25 28.19 -4.70
CA GLU A 96 -4.71 27.22 -3.70
C GLU A 96 -5.89 27.75 -2.86
N GLN A 97 -6.02 29.08 -2.70
CA GLN A 97 -7.09 29.74 -1.97
C GLN A 97 -8.33 30.03 -2.84
N SER A 98 -8.26 29.75 -4.14
CA SER A 98 -9.41 29.92 -5.03
C SER A 98 -10.54 28.95 -4.65
N VAL A 99 -11.78 29.48 -4.64
CA VAL A 99 -12.94 28.72 -4.14
C VAL A 99 -13.67 28.05 -5.30
N PHE A 100 -13.86 26.74 -5.19
CA PHE A 100 -14.60 25.89 -6.10
C PHE A 100 -15.74 25.20 -5.33
N ASN A 101 -16.98 25.45 -5.71
CA ASN A 101 -18.16 24.84 -5.07
C ASN A 101 -18.19 24.98 -3.53
N GLY A 102 -17.72 26.12 -3.01
CA GLY A 102 -17.72 26.43 -1.57
C GLY A 102 -16.49 25.95 -0.78
N TRP A 103 -15.53 25.30 -1.44
CA TRP A 103 -14.28 24.82 -0.86
C TRP A 103 -13.09 25.49 -1.52
N THR A 104 -12.02 25.77 -0.77
CA THR A 104 -10.75 26.16 -1.37
C THR A 104 -10.15 25.00 -2.16
N PHE A 105 -9.32 25.31 -3.16
CA PHE A 105 -8.66 24.24 -3.90
C PHE A 105 -7.79 23.36 -2.98
N ALA A 106 -7.05 23.96 -2.04
CA ALA A 106 -6.22 23.22 -1.07
C ALA A 106 -7.06 22.23 -0.25
N GLU A 107 -8.25 22.62 0.23
CA GLU A 107 -9.16 21.68 0.94
C GLU A 107 -9.65 20.57 0.01
N MET A 108 -10.01 20.89 -1.23
CA MET A 108 -10.45 19.89 -2.20
C MET A 108 -9.34 18.91 -2.54
N GLU A 109 -8.13 19.37 -2.77
CA GLU A 109 -6.95 18.57 -3.09
C GLU A 109 -6.65 17.56 -1.97
N GLN A 110 -6.62 18.02 -0.72
CA GLN A 110 -6.45 17.14 0.44
C GLN A 110 -7.56 16.09 0.52
N GLN A 111 -8.82 16.48 0.39
CA GLN A 111 -9.95 15.54 0.42
C GLN A 111 -9.90 14.53 -0.72
N ILE A 112 -9.43 14.93 -1.89
CA ILE A 112 -9.33 14.07 -3.08
C ILE A 112 -8.17 13.07 -2.94
N LEU A 113 -7.00 13.50 -2.50
CA LEU A 113 -5.81 12.64 -2.44
C LEU A 113 -5.78 11.78 -1.18
N VAL A 114 -6.02 12.36 0.00
CA VAL A 114 -5.97 11.62 1.28
C VAL A 114 -7.20 10.73 1.45
N HIS A 115 -8.41 11.31 1.30
CA HIS A 115 -9.67 10.63 1.60
C HIS A 115 -10.38 10.08 0.36
N SER A 116 -9.81 10.31 -0.82
CA SER A 116 -10.38 9.87 -2.10
C SER A 116 -11.82 10.36 -2.34
N ASN A 117 -12.15 11.60 -1.93
CA ASN A 117 -13.48 12.16 -2.06
C ASN A 117 -13.96 12.15 -3.51
N ASN A 118 -15.11 11.49 -3.76
CA ASN A 118 -15.63 11.29 -5.11
C ASN A 118 -16.34 12.52 -5.64
N GLU A 119 -17.09 13.26 -4.82
CA GLU A 119 -17.84 14.43 -5.24
C GLU A 119 -16.90 15.52 -5.73
N MET A 120 -15.86 15.80 -4.95
CA MET A 120 -14.86 16.81 -5.29
C MET A 120 -14.03 16.41 -6.52
N GLY A 121 -13.58 15.15 -6.58
CA GLY A 121 -12.83 14.64 -7.74
C GLY A 121 -13.64 14.69 -9.04
N LEU A 122 -14.91 14.28 -9.00
CA LEU A 122 -15.80 14.36 -10.15
C LEU A 122 -16.17 15.80 -10.52
N TYR A 123 -16.32 16.70 -9.55
CA TYR A 123 -16.54 18.13 -9.81
C TYR A 123 -15.37 18.70 -10.62
N LEU A 124 -14.13 18.48 -10.19
CA LEU A 124 -12.95 18.96 -10.90
C LEU A 124 -12.80 18.30 -12.27
N LEU A 125 -13.02 16.99 -12.37
CA LEU A 125 -12.98 16.28 -13.65
C LEU A 125 -13.99 16.83 -14.66
N ARG A 126 -15.22 17.14 -14.22
CA ARG A 126 -16.28 17.72 -15.05
C ARG A 126 -16.03 19.17 -15.43
N SER A 127 -15.11 19.86 -14.77
CA SER A 127 -14.68 21.21 -15.11
C SER A 127 -13.79 21.27 -16.36
N TYR A 128 -13.33 20.13 -16.86
CA TYR A 128 -12.68 20.04 -18.17
C TYR A 128 -13.72 20.18 -19.29
N PRO A 129 -13.35 20.80 -20.43
CA PRO A 129 -14.28 21.01 -21.54
C PRO A 129 -14.89 19.70 -22.09
N SER A 130 -14.13 18.60 -22.03
CA SER A 130 -14.60 17.26 -22.37
C SER A 130 -13.73 16.20 -21.68
N PHE A 131 -14.25 14.97 -21.55
CA PHE A 131 -13.46 13.82 -21.08
C PHE A 131 -12.24 13.60 -21.99
N ARG A 132 -12.38 13.79 -23.30
CA ARG A 132 -11.26 13.66 -24.24
C ARG A 132 -10.18 14.71 -23.99
N SER A 133 -10.51 15.96 -23.72
CA SER A 133 -9.50 17.00 -23.41
C SER A 133 -8.74 16.69 -22.10
N TYR A 134 -9.44 16.20 -21.08
CA TYR A 134 -8.82 15.70 -19.86
C TYR A 134 -7.83 14.55 -20.16
N ARG A 135 -8.27 13.53 -20.90
CA ARG A 135 -7.41 12.38 -21.27
C ARG A 135 -6.21 12.79 -22.13
N THR A 136 -6.39 13.77 -23.02
CA THR A 136 -5.28 14.32 -23.82
C THR A 136 -4.25 15.02 -22.92
N ALA A 137 -4.71 15.85 -21.98
CA ALA A 137 -3.81 16.50 -21.02
C ALA A 137 -3.09 15.50 -20.12
N LEU A 138 -3.79 14.46 -19.65
CA LEU A 138 -3.20 13.40 -18.83
C LEU A 138 -2.15 12.57 -19.57
N ALA A 139 -2.31 12.34 -20.89
CA ALA A 139 -1.35 11.61 -21.69
C ALA A 139 0.04 12.29 -21.73
N SER A 140 0.12 13.60 -21.51
CA SER A 140 1.40 14.32 -21.49
C SER A 140 2.35 13.80 -20.40
N TYR A 141 1.82 13.36 -19.25
CA TYR A 141 2.62 12.80 -18.15
C TYR A 141 3.22 11.43 -18.47
N SER A 142 2.62 10.68 -19.38
CA SER A 142 3.17 9.38 -19.82
C SER A 142 4.26 9.49 -20.89
N GLY A 143 4.49 10.68 -21.44
CA GLY A 143 5.38 10.87 -22.57
C GLY A 143 4.92 10.22 -23.89
N LEU A 144 3.71 9.62 -23.89
CA LEU A 144 3.14 8.98 -25.07
C LEU A 144 2.39 10.00 -25.94
N VAL A 145 2.49 9.80 -27.25
CA VAL A 145 1.74 10.61 -28.22
C VAL A 145 0.25 10.23 -28.13
N PRO A 146 -0.67 11.17 -27.83
CA PRO A 146 -2.08 10.85 -27.59
C PRO A 146 -2.74 10.05 -28.74
N GLU A 147 -2.36 10.32 -29.99
CA GLU A 147 -2.90 9.66 -31.18
C GLU A 147 -2.50 8.18 -31.30
N THR A 148 -1.44 7.76 -30.60
CA THR A 148 -0.98 6.36 -30.58
C THR A 148 -1.65 5.52 -29.49
N LEU A 149 -2.38 6.16 -28.57
CA LEU A 149 -3.04 5.46 -27.48
C LEU A 149 -4.26 4.66 -27.98
N PRO A 150 -4.45 3.43 -27.47
CA PRO A 150 -5.50 2.54 -27.95
C PRO A 150 -6.90 3.04 -27.59
N ALA A 151 -7.94 2.53 -28.27
CA ALA A 151 -9.32 2.90 -28.02
C ALA A 151 -9.74 2.70 -26.56
N ALA A 152 -9.19 1.69 -25.87
CA ALA A 152 -9.42 1.42 -24.44
C ALA A 152 -9.02 2.59 -23.55
N TYR A 153 -7.94 3.30 -23.86
CA TYR A 153 -7.54 4.51 -23.14
C TYR A 153 -8.60 5.61 -23.23
N TRP A 154 -9.24 5.78 -24.39
CA TRP A 154 -10.21 6.84 -24.64
C TRP A 154 -11.63 6.51 -24.16
N SER A 155 -11.87 5.23 -23.81
CA SER A 155 -13.15 4.76 -23.30
C SER A 155 -13.14 4.71 -21.79
N ASP A 156 -14.00 5.52 -21.15
CA ASP A 156 -14.16 5.53 -19.69
C ASP A 156 -12.85 5.74 -18.90
N ASN A 157 -12.88 5.45 -17.60
CA ASN A 157 -11.78 5.59 -16.65
C ASN A 157 -10.88 4.34 -16.63
N ASN A 158 -10.39 3.94 -17.82
CA ASN A 158 -9.54 2.76 -17.98
C ASN A 158 -8.06 3.13 -18.11
N PHE A 159 -7.20 2.34 -17.45
CA PHE A 159 -5.74 2.46 -17.49
C PHE A 159 -5.09 1.10 -17.58
N CYS A 160 -3.86 1.06 -18.09
CA CYS A 160 -2.95 -0.08 -17.95
C CYS A 160 -1.78 0.30 -17.03
N THR A 161 -1.09 -0.69 -16.47
CA THR A 161 -0.03 -0.44 -15.48
C THR A 161 1.20 0.23 -16.10
N ASP A 162 1.55 -0.06 -17.39
CA ASP A 162 2.63 0.64 -18.09
C ASP A 162 2.35 2.15 -18.22
N PHE A 163 1.13 2.51 -18.64
CA PHE A 163 0.75 3.93 -18.72
C PHE A 163 0.88 4.62 -17.36
N PHE A 164 0.41 3.93 -16.29
CA PHE A 164 0.44 4.52 -14.96
C PHE A 164 1.84 4.59 -14.36
N LEU A 165 2.71 3.62 -14.67
CA LEU A 165 4.12 3.66 -14.28
C LEU A 165 4.81 4.92 -14.82
N ARG A 166 4.59 5.25 -16.11
CA ARG A 166 5.12 6.48 -16.73
C ARG A 166 4.58 7.76 -16.06
N VAL A 167 3.33 7.76 -15.65
CA VAL A 167 2.76 8.87 -14.85
C VAL A 167 3.49 8.99 -13.51
N LEU A 168 3.81 7.86 -12.86
CA LEU A 168 4.57 7.84 -11.61
C LEU A 168 6.02 8.27 -11.81
N GLU A 169 6.68 7.90 -12.92
CA GLU A 169 8.02 8.39 -13.28
C GLU A 169 8.03 9.93 -13.34
N TYR A 170 7.06 10.49 -14.08
CA TYR A 170 6.92 11.95 -14.17
C TYR A 170 6.62 12.59 -12.80
N PHE A 171 5.70 12.03 -12.06
CA PHE A 171 5.35 12.48 -10.70
C PHE A 171 6.57 12.44 -9.77
N TYR A 172 7.29 11.31 -9.73
CA TYR A 172 8.46 11.13 -8.87
C TYR A 172 9.58 12.10 -9.20
N ALA A 173 9.88 12.29 -10.48
CA ALA A 173 10.90 13.24 -10.94
C ALA A 173 10.65 14.69 -10.51
N HIS A 174 9.40 15.05 -10.18
CA HIS A 174 8.98 16.40 -9.77
C HIS A 174 8.35 16.43 -8.36
N SER A 175 8.46 15.35 -7.59
CA SER A 175 7.77 15.22 -6.30
C SER A 175 8.44 16.00 -5.16
N GLU A 176 9.68 16.44 -5.32
CA GLU A 176 10.39 17.26 -4.33
C GLU A 176 10.15 18.77 -4.53
N ASP A 177 9.64 19.18 -5.67
CA ASP A 177 9.39 20.58 -6.03
C ASP A 177 7.93 20.82 -6.44
N THR A 178 7.59 20.52 -7.68
CA THR A 178 6.30 20.85 -8.29
C THR A 178 5.12 20.14 -7.61
N TYR A 179 5.26 18.86 -7.27
CA TYR A 179 4.21 18.02 -6.70
C TYR A 179 4.45 17.63 -5.25
N SER A 180 5.23 18.44 -4.50
CA SER A 180 5.54 18.13 -3.10
C SER A 180 4.29 18.06 -2.20
N THR A 181 3.30 18.91 -2.45
CA THR A 181 2.02 18.91 -1.73
C THR A 181 1.25 17.60 -2.00
N GLU A 182 1.17 17.19 -3.27
CA GLU A 182 0.49 15.94 -3.67
C GLU A 182 1.20 14.72 -3.10
N ARG A 183 2.54 14.71 -3.09
CA ARG A 183 3.35 13.67 -2.43
C ARG A 183 2.99 13.58 -0.94
N ASP A 184 2.97 14.68 -0.23
CA ASP A 184 2.72 14.73 1.21
C ASP A 184 1.28 14.27 1.56
N TYR A 185 0.30 14.52 0.69
CA TYR A 185 -1.05 13.98 0.83
C TYR A 185 -1.10 12.47 0.53
N LEU A 186 -0.37 11.98 -0.47
CA LEU A 186 -0.31 10.56 -0.79
C LEU A 186 0.41 9.75 0.31
N LEU A 187 1.39 10.33 1.00
CA LEU A 187 2.02 9.75 2.18
C LEU A 187 1.00 9.52 3.32
N GLN A 188 -0.03 10.35 3.42
CA GLN A 188 -1.10 10.23 4.42
C GLN A 188 -2.24 9.30 4.00
N ALA A 189 -2.35 8.97 2.69
CA ALA A 189 -3.47 8.22 2.16
C ALA A 189 -3.48 6.76 2.66
N GLN A 190 -4.65 6.30 3.17
CA GLN A 190 -4.95 4.92 3.58
C GLN A 190 -3.81 4.19 4.30
N PRO A 191 -3.44 4.61 5.51
CA PRO A 191 -2.40 3.94 6.28
C PRO A 191 -2.80 2.49 6.59
N GLY A 192 -1.88 1.54 6.35
CA GLY A 192 -2.09 0.12 6.62
C GLY A 192 -2.98 -0.61 5.62
N GLU A 193 -3.29 -0.01 4.45
CA GLU A 193 -4.09 -0.64 3.40
C GLU A 193 -3.42 -0.51 2.03
N TYR A 194 -3.85 -1.31 1.06
CA TYR A 194 -3.33 -1.35 -0.32
C TYR A 194 -1.80 -1.54 -0.35
N LEU A 195 -1.03 -0.69 -1.02
CA LEU A 195 0.43 -0.81 -1.08
C LEU A 195 1.07 -0.78 0.32
N LYS A 196 0.47 -0.07 1.28
CA LYS A 196 0.95 0.04 2.67
C LYS A 196 0.53 -1.12 3.59
N GLY A 197 -0.30 -2.05 3.11
CA GLY A 197 -0.92 -3.06 3.97
C GLY A 197 0.06 -4.03 4.61
N GLN A 198 1.12 -4.42 3.89
CA GLN A 198 2.16 -5.34 4.37
C GLN A 198 3.58 -4.77 4.31
N VAL A 199 3.74 -3.51 3.87
CA VAL A 199 5.01 -2.79 3.84
C VAL A 199 4.89 -1.60 4.78
N SER A 200 5.56 -1.66 5.92
CA SER A 200 5.52 -0.64 6.98
C SER A 200 6.88 -0.02 7.29
N GLU A 201 7.95 -0.59 6.75
CA GLU A 201 9.33 -0.16 6.95
C GLU A 201 9.72 1.04 6.10
N TYR A 202 8.94 1.35 5.06
CA TYR A 202 9.18 2.49 4.17
C TYR A 202 7.97 3.40 4.08
N ASP A 203 8.22 4.68 3.85
CA ASP A 203 7.20 5.64 3.48
C ASP A 203 6.69 5.33 2.07
N ILE A 204 5.38 5.37 1.87
CA ILE A 204 4.76 5.09 0.57
C ILE A 204 3.80 6.21 0.21
N ALA A 205 4.10 6.95 -0.84
CA ALA A 205 3.16 7.89 -1.45
C ALA A 205 2.24 7.11 -2.39
N GLN A 206 1.03 6.76 -1.93
CA GLN A 206 0.09 5.92 -2.70
C GLN A 206 -1.20 6.62 -3.08
N LYS A 207 -1.75 6.25 -4.27
CA LYS A 207 -3.16 6.44 -4.60
C LYS A 207 -3.80 5.09 -4.88
N TYR A 208 -4.87 4.81 -4.15
CA TYR A 208 -5.68 3.61 -4.39
C TYR A 208 -6.91 3.93 -5.25
N GLY A 209 -7.46 2.91 -5.89
CA GLY A 209 -8.71 2.96 -6.63
C GLY A 209 -9.58 1.74 -6.38
N TRP A 210 -10.84 1.96 -6.11
CA TRP A 210 -11.84 0.91 -5.98
C TRP A 210 -13.11 1.30 -6.71
N TYR A 211 -13.55 0.48 -7.66
CA TYR A 211 -14.81 0.67 -8.38
C TYR A 211 -15.15 -0.57 -9.20
N ASN A 212 -16.40 -1.04 -9.13
CA ASN A 212 -16.96 -2.10 -9.99
C ASN A 212 -16.06 -3.35 -10.11
N GLY A 213 -15.66 -3.91 -8.98
CA GLY A 213 -14.78 -5.09 -8.93
C GLY A 213 -13.29 -4.79 -9.10
N ALA A 214 -12.92 -3.61 -9.62
CA ALA A 214 -11.53 -3.21 -9.68
C ALA A 214 -11.02 -2.75 -8.32
N VAL A 215 -9.83 -3.19 -7.93
CA VAL A 215 -9.06 -2.69 -6.77
C VAL A 215 -7.62 -2.49 -7.23
N ASN A 216 -7.13 -1.26 -7.16
CA ASN A 216 -5.85 -0.87 -7.70
C ASN A 216 -5.04 -0.08 -6.67
N GLY A 217 -3.71 -0.22 -6.72
CA GLY A 217 -2.76 0.58 -5.98
C GLY A 217 -1.66 1.08 -6.90
N VAL A 218 -1.34 2.37 -6.80
CA VAL A 218 -0.25 3.00 -7.54
C VAL A 218 0.52 3.91 -6.61
N GLY A 219 1.85 3.96 -6.73
CA GLY A 219 2.62 4.80 -5.83
C GLY A 219 4.13 4.70 -5.98
N VAL A 220 4.79 5.48 -5.13
CA VAL A 220 6.24 5.51 -4.93
C VAL A 220 6.54 4.96 -3.55
N VAL A 221 7.41 3.97 -3.47
CA VAL A 221 7.95 3.43 -2.21
C VAL A 221 9.33 4.02 -1.99
N TYR A 222 9.52 4.72 -0.88
CA TYR A 222 10.76 5.42 -0.55
C TYR A 222 11.73 4.49 0.21
N ALA A 223 12.08 3.37 -0.42
CA ALA A 223 13.18 2.49 0.01
C ALA A 223 14.53 3.21 -0.19
N PRO A 224 15.67 2.65 0.26
CA PRO A 224 17.01 3.23 0.04
C PRO A 224 17.29 3.58 -1.44
N GLU A 225 16.81 2.76 -2.36
CA GLU A 225 16.64 3.07 -3.78
C GLU A 225 15.13 3.12 -4.04
N PRO A 226 14.51 4.30 -4.19
CA PRO A 226 13.06 4.37 -4.37
C PRO A 226 12.57 3.58 -5.57
N TYR A 227 11.39 2.97 -5.47
CA TYR A 227 10.78 2.28 -6.59
C TYR A 227 9.33 2.70 -6.85
N LEU A 228 8.94 2.60 -8.11
CA LEU A 228 7.59 2.87 -8.59
C LEU A 228 6.82 1.56 -8.73
N VAL A 229 5.54 1.59 -8.38
CA VAL A 229 4.70 0.39 -8.45
C VAL A 229 3.28 0.73 -8.88
N ALA A 230 2.75 -0.06 -9.80
CA ALA A 230 1.34 -0.05 -10.20
C ALA A 230 0.81 -1.49 -10.16
N VAL A 231 -0.20 -1.77 -9.34
CA VAL A 231 -0.85 -3.07 -9.22
C VAL A 231 -2.33 -2.92 -9.48
N PHE A 232 -2.86 -3.62 -10.49
CA PHE A 232 -4.26 -3.59 -10.87
C PHE A 232 -4.90 -4.96 -10.71
N THR A 233 -6.09 -4.98 -10.11
CA THR A 233 -6.91 -6.19 -9.98
C THR A 233 -8.34 -5.94 -10.46
N GLN A 234 -9.01 -6.98 -10.97
CA GLN A 234 -10.40 -6.95 -11.40
C GLN A 234 -11.13 -8.22 -10.96
N ASP A 235 -12.23 -8.07 -10.24
CA ASP A 235 -13.07 -9.18 -9.75
C ASP A 235 -12.30 -10.22 -8.90
N VAL A 236 -11.28 -9.78 -8.18
CA VAL A 236 -10.52 -10.58 -7.23
C VAL A 236 -11.16 -10.47 -5.85
N TYR A 237 -11.36 -11.61 -5.17
CA TYR A 237 -12.10 -11.68 -3.89
C TYR A 237 -11.53 -10.75 -2.82
N ASP A 238 -10.21 -10.68 -2.68
CA ASP A 238 -9.50 -9.78 -1.76
C ASP A 238 -8.49 -8.93 -2.56
N GLY A 239 -9.02 -8.07 -3.42
CA GLY A 239 -8.17 -7.23 -4.26
C GLY A 239 -7.22 -6.33 -3.47
N ALA A 240 -7.63 -5.81 -2.32
CA ALA A 240 -6.77 -4.98 -1.47
C ALA A 240 -5.64 -5.78 -0.82
N GLY A 241 -5.93 -7.01 -0.35
CA GLY A 241 -4.93 -7.95 0.15
C GLY A 241 -3.95 -8.37 -0.94
N VAL A 242 -4.43 -8.63 -2.16
CA VAL A 242 -3.57 -8.95 -3.32
C VAL A 242 -2.66 -7.78 -3.69
N VAL A 243 -3.17 -6.54 -3.73
CA VAL A 243 -2.34 -5.33 -3.97
C VAL A 243 -1.25 -5.21 -2.91
N SER A 244 -1.61 -5.44 -1.64
CA SER A 244 -0.68 -5.39 -0.52
C SER A 244 0.40 -6.49 -0.59
N ALA A 245 0.00 -7.72 -0.85
CA ALA A 245 0.90 -8.87 -0.95
C ALA A 245 1.83 -8.78 -2.16
N ALA A 246 1.33 -8.28 -3.30
CA ALA A 246 2.16 -8.03 -4.48
C ALA A 246 3.24 -6.98 -4.19
N ASN A 247 2.88 -5.87 -3.50
CA ASN A 247 3.87 -4.88 -3.10
C ASN A 247 4.86 -5.43 -2.06
N ARG A 248 4.43 -6.30 -1.12
CA ARG A 248 5.34 -6.98 -0.18
C ARG A 248 6.38 -7.82 -0.90
N LEU A 249 5.94 -8.62 -1.88
CA LEU A 249 6.85 -9.46 -2.68
C LEU A 249 7.86 -8.61 -3.46
N LEU A 250 7.41 -7.51 -4.08
CA LEU A 250 8.28 -6.56 -4.77
C LEU A 250 9.29 -5.91 -3.83
N CYS A 251 8.87 -5.53 -2.62
CA CYS A 251 9.71 -4.95 -1.60
C CYS A 251 10.78 -5.96 -1.11
N ASP A 252 10.39 -7.21 -0.84
CA ASP A 252 11.33 -8.27 -0.43
C ASP A 252 12.40 -8.54 -1.51
N TYR A 253 11.98 -8.56 -2.79
CA TYR A 253 12.90 -8.65 -3.91
C TYR A 253 13.84 -7.45 -3.99
N HIS A 254 13.28 -6.24 -3.90
CA HIS A 254 14.02 -4.99 -3.97
C HIS A 254 15.08 -4.90 -2.88
N ASP A 255 14.72 -5.21 -1.63
CA ASP A 255 15.64 -5.21 -0.49
C ASP A 255 16.79 -6.23 -0.67
N ALA A 256 16.46 -7.43 -1.16
CA ALA A 256 17.48 -8.45 -1.43
C ALA A 256 18.43 -8.01 -2.56
N ALA A 257 17.92 -7.39 -3.62
CA ALA A 257 18.73 -6.85 -4.71
C ALA A 257 19.64 -5.71 -4.21
N TYR A 258 19.09 -4.79 -3.40
CA TYR A 258 19.84 -3.71 -2.78
C TYR A 258 20.99 -4.24 -1.91
N VAL A 259 20.73 -5.20 -1.01
CA VAL A 259 21.75 -5.80 -0.14
C VAL A 259 22.82 -6.52 -0.97
N ALA A 260 22.43 -7.21 -2.05
CA ALA A 260 23.38 -7.87 -2.94
C ALA A 260 24.30 -6.89 -3.69
N ALA A 261 23.76 -5.72 -4.07
CA ALA A 261 24.51 -4.66 -4.74
C ALA A 261 25.42 -3.87 -3.77
N HIS A 262 25.04 -3.82 -2.49
CA HIS A 262 25.74 -3.05 -1.45
C HIS A 262 26.18 -3.95 -0.30
N PRO A 263 27.10 -4.92 -0.54
CA PRO A 263 27.59 -5.78 0.53
C PRO A 263 28.23 -4.93 1.63
N ALA A 264 27.90 -5.24 2.90
CA ALA A 264 28.52 -4.56 4.03
C ALA A 264 30.05 -4.68 3.90
N GLN A 265 30.76 -3.55 3.92
CA GLN A 265 32.22 -3.60 4.02
C GLN A 265 32.57 -4.34 5.30
N GLU A 266 33.30 -5.45 5.19
CA GLU A 266 33.88 -6.09 6.36
C GLU A 266 34.64 -5.00 7.13
N PRO A 267 34.45 -4.88 8.46
CA PRO A 267 35.20 -3.92 9.25
C PRO A 267 36.68 -4.22 8.98
N GLU A 268 37.41 -3.20 8.45
CA GLU A 268 38.87 -3.29 8.29
C GLU A 268 39.38 -3.87 9.60
N SER A 269 40.05 -5.03 9.51
CA SER A 269 40.63 -5.66 10.69
C SER A 269 41.54 -4.62 11.34
N THR A 270 41.13 -4.13 12.50
CA THR A 270 41.94 -3.23 13.30
C THR A 270 43.33 -3.87 13.40
N PRO A 271 44.40 -3.23 12.90
CA PRO A 271 45.72 -3.84 12.99
C PRO A 271 45.98 -4.14 14.46
N GLU A 272 46.39 -5.42 14.70
CA GLU A 272 46.76 -5.90 16.03
C GLU A 272 47.71 -4.87 16.67
N PRO A 273 47.39 -4.36 17.88
CA PRO A 273 48.22 -3.31 18.50
C PRO A 273 49.66 -3.88 18.63
N ALA A 274 50.60 -3.10 18.08
CA ALA A 274 52.02 -3.44 18.21
C ALA A 274 52.34 -3.69 19.70
N PRO A 275 53.20 -4.68 20.05
CA PRO A 275 53.53 -4.99 21.43
C PRO A 275 54.08 -3.71 22.10
N GLU A 276 53.50 -3.36 23.25
CA GLU A 276 53.92 -2.23 24.06
C GLU A 276 55.40 -2.32 24.40
N PRO A 277 56.19 -1.25 24.27
CA PRO A 277 57.58 -1.24 24.69
C PRO A 277 57.63 -1.46 26.21
N THR A 278 58.50 -2.35 26.63
CA THR A 278 58.82 -2.66 28.05
C THR A 278 59.12 -1.36 28.79
N PRO A 279 58.46 -1.07 29.94
CA PRO A 279 58.67 0.16 30.66
C PRO A 279 60.09 0.29 31.18
N GLU A 280 60.76 1.35 30.76
CA GLU A 280 62.04 1.81 31.33
C GLU A 280 61.78 2.44 32.71
N ALA A 281 62.56 2.15 33.72
CA ALA A 281 62.36 2.50 35.12
C ALA A 281 62.22 4.05 35.31
N GLU A 282 61.12 4.47 35.94
CA GLU A 282 60.87 5.91 36.25
C GLU A 282 61.87 6.44 37.25
N PRO A 283 62.34 7.71 37.07
CA PRO A 283 63.04 8.45 38.11
C PRO A 283 62.05 8.99 39.16
N VAL A 284 62.49 8.95 40.42
CA VAL A 284 61.75 9.38 41.61
C VAL A 284 61.34 10.87 41.51
N PRO A 285 60.05 11.20 41.73
CA PRO A 285 59.59 12.61 41.60
C PRO A 285 60.00 13.49 42.78
N GLU A 286 60.38 14.70 42.45
CA GLU A 286 60.60 15.82 43.33
C GLU A 286 59.25 16.43 43.79
N PRO A 287 59.06 16.92 45.04
CA PRO A 287 57.77 17.33 45.54
C PRO A 287 57.25 18.62 44.89
N GLU A 288 56.02 18.59 44.41
CA GLU A 288 55.36 19.75 43.80
C GLU A 288 54.94 20.83 44.83
N PRO A 289 54.87 22.10 44.37
CA PRO A 289 54.34 23.20 45.17
C PRO A 289 52.80 23.17 45.17
N VAL A 290 52.19 23.50 46.30
CA VAL A 290 50.75 23.56 46.57
C VAL A 290 50.07 24.60 45.67
N PRO A 291 49.02 24.28 44.94
CA PRO A 291 48.29 25.25 44.11
C PRO A 291 47.35 26.13 44.93
N GLU A 292 47.43 27.42 44.64
CA GLU A 292 46.53 28.48 45.10
C GLU A 292 45.12 28.30 44.50
N MET A 293 44.07 28.38 45.32
CA MET A 293 42.69 28.21 44.92
C MET A 293 42.17 29.41 44.14
N GLU A 294 41.85 29.25 42.87
CA GLU A 294 41.03 30.20 42.12
C GLU A 294 39.52 30.02 42.40
N PRO A 295 38.71 31.10 42.39
CA PRO A 295 37.28 31.02 42.71
C PRO A 295 36.46 30.41 41.61
N THR A 296 35.57 29.48 41.97
CA THR A 296 34.61 28.78 41.14
C THR A 296 33.64 29.75 40.45
N PRO A 297 33.42 29.69 39.14
CA PRO A 297 32.35 30.45 38.47
C PRO A 297 30.97 29.85 38.77
N VAL A 298 30.04 30.73 39.13
CA VAL A 298 28.63 30.45 39.37
C VAL A 298 27.99 29.94 38.08
N GLN A 299 27.54 28.71 38.04
CA GLN A 299 26.71 28.15 36.98
C GLN A 299 25.32 28.79 37.01
N THR A 300 25.00 29.53 35.97
CA THR A 300 23.64 30.01 35.68
C THR A 300 22.78 28.81 35.28
N ALA A 301 21.71 28.52 36.04
CA ALA A 301 20.77 27.45 35.76
C ALA A 301 20.09 27.68 34.40
N GLN A 302 20.19 26.70 33.50
CA GLN A 302 19.36 26.58 32.32
C GLN A 302 17.92 26.17 32.74
N PRO A 303 16.88 26.73 32.13
CA PRO A 303 15.52 26.31 32.43
C PRO A 303 15.29 24.87 31.96
N GLU A 304 14.73 24.05 32.85
CA GLU A 304 14.27 22.68 32.57
C GLU A 304 13.28 22.66 31.41
N ALA A 305 13.56 21.83 30.42
CA ALA A 305 12.62 21.53 29.37
C ALA A 305 11.41 20.78 29.95
N VAL A 306 10.24 21.33 29.72
CA VAL A 306 8.94 20.66 30.02
C VAL A 306 8.84 19.42 29.14
N PRO A 307 8.61 18.22 29.69
CA PRO A 307 8.45 17.02 28.87
C PRO A 307 7.14 17.10 28.08
N ASP A 308 7.22 16.75 26.77
CA ASP A 308 6.06 16.56 25.90
C ASP A 308 5.12 15.51 26.50
N PRO A 309 3.78 15.72 26.40
CA PRO A 309 2.83 14.74 26.90
C PRO A 309 2.93 13.45 26.07
N GLU A 310 3.21 12.33 26.72
CA GLU A 310 3.11 10.98 26.12
C GLU A 310 1.73 10.77 25.46
N PRO A 311 1.66 10.15 24.27
CA PRO A 311 0.39 9.79 23.67
C PRO A 311 -0.34 8.80 24.59
N ALA A 312 -1.55 9.16 25.00
CA ALA A 312 -2.39 8.34 25.87
C ALA A 312 -2.60 6.95 25.26
N SER A 313 -1.96 5.94 25.82
CA SER A 313 -2.20 4.54 25.51
C SER A 313 -3.65 4.19 25.80
N ARG A 314 -4.42 3.73 24.80
CA ARG A 314 -5.80 3.26 25.00
C ARG A 314 -5.77 2.07 25.99
N PRO A 315 -6.67 2.04 26.98
CA PRO A 315 -6.66 0.98 27.98
C PRO A 315 -6.92 -0.40 27.32
N VAL A 316 -6.22 -1.42 27.80
CA VAL A 316 -6.31 -2.81 27.30
C VAL A 316 -7.76 -3.34 27.27
N SER A 317 -8.64 -2.80 28.11
CA SER A 317 -10.08 -3.07 28.14
C SER A 317 -10.79 -2.72 26.82
N PHE A 318 -10.33 -1.73 26.04
CA PHE A 318 -10.95 -1.37 24.76
C PHE A 318 -10.85 -2.51 23.74
N TRP A 319 -9.71 -3.16 23.65
CA TRP A 319 -9.49 -4.28 22.72
C TRP A 319 -10.28 -5.54 23.10
N LEU A 320 -10.46 -5.79 24.40
CA LEU A 320 -11.30 -6.89 24.88
C LEU A 320 -12.77 -6.69 24.52
N TRP A 321 -13.30 -5.47 24.64
CA TRP A 321 -14.69 -5.17 24.25
C TRP A 321 -14.89 -5.19 22.74
N ALA A 322 -13.92 -4.73 21.95
CA ALA A 322 -13.96 -4.79 20.49
C ALA A 322 -13.98 -6.25 20.00
N SER A 323 -13.14 -7.11 20.58
CA SER A 323 -13.11 -8.55 20.25
C SER A 323 -14.39 -9.27 20.63
N LEU A 324 -15.00 -8.94 21.77
CA LEU A 324 -16.27 -9.52 22.19
C LEU A 324 -17.42 -9.10 21.28
N ALA A 325 -17.45 -7.83 20.85
CA ALA A 325 -18.43 -7.33 19.89
C ALA A 325 -18.32 -8.02 18.53
N ALA A 326 -17.11 -8.24 18.04
CA ALA A 326 -16.86 -8.97 16.78
C ALA A 326 -17.34 -10.44 16.85
N LEU A 327 -17.10 -11.12 17.98
CA LEU A 327 -17.58 -12.49 18.19
C LEU A 327 -19.12 -12.59 18.26
N LEU A 328 -19.78 -11.62 18.89
CA LEU A 328 -21.24 -11.56 18.93
C LEU A 328 -21.85 -11.28 17.54
N ALA A 329 -21.22 -10.40 16.75
CA ALA A 329 -21.65 -10.13 15.38
C ALA A 329 -21.50 -11.36 14.48
N ALA A 330 -20.39 -12.10 14.58
CA ALA A 330 -20.18 -13.35 13.85
C ALA A 330 -21.19 -14.43 14.22
N GLY A 331 -21.54 -14.56 15.52
CA GLY A 331 -22.56 -15.47 16.00
C GLY A 331 -23.94 -15.14 15.44
N ALA A 332 -24.33 -13.85 15.41
CA ALA A 332 -25.60 -13.40 14.83
C ALA A 332 -25.68 -13.67 13.33
N LEU A 333 -24.58 -13.45 12.58
CA LEU A 333 -24.52 -13.73 11.14
C LEU A 333 -24.68 -15.23 10.84
N ALA A 334 -24.05 -16.09 11.64
CA ALA A 334 -24.18 -17.54 11.52
C ALA A 334 -25.61 -18.01 11.79
N ALA A 335 -26.29 -17.43 12.78
CA ALA A 335 -27.67 -17.74 13.09
C ALA A 335 -28.62 -17.33 11.94
N LEU A 336 -28.43 -16.14 11.35
CA LEU A 336 -29.17 -15.68 10.18
C LEU A 336 -28.99 -16.59 8.97
N LEU A 337 -27.75 -17.06 8.75
CA LEU A 337 -27.44 -17.99 7.65
C LEU A 337 -28.18 -19.33 7.82
N VAL A 338 -28.24 -19.86 9.04
CA VAL A 338 -28.97 -21.09 9.34
C VAL A 338 -30.46 -20.92 9.07
N VAL A 339 -31.07 -19.79 9.45
CA VAL A 339 -32.48 -19.48 9.19
C VAL A 339 -32.71 -19.39 7.67
N ALA A 340 -31.90 -18.64 6.95
CA ALA A 340 -32.03 -18.50 5.49
C ALA A 340 -31.92 -19.86 4.75
N VAL A 341 -30.98 -20.72 5.15
CA VAL A 341 -30.83 -22.07 4.57
C VAL A 341 -32.04 -22.95 4.89
N SER A 342 -32.64 -22.80 6.09
CA SER A 342 -33.84 -23.54 6.47
C SER A 342 -35.07 -23.13 5.63
N GLU A 343 -35.21 -21.82 5.37
CA GLU A 343 -36.28 -21.30 4.52
C GLU A 343 -36.14 -21.75 3.06
N ILE A 344 -34.92 -21.67 2.50
CA ILE A 344 -34.65 -22.18 1.15
C ILE A 344 -34.99 -23.67 1.03
N ARG A 345 -34.69 -24.48 2.06
CA ARG A 345 -35.05 -25.90 2.08
C ARG A 345 -36.56 -26.14 2.17
N SER A 346 -37.28 -25.32 2.94
CA SER A 346 -38.75 -25.42 3.04
C SER A 346 -39.44 -25.04 1.73
N HIS A 347 -39.00 -23.97 1.06
CA HIS A 347 -39.46 -23.56 -0.24
C HIS A 347 -39.20 -24.62 -1.34
N ARG A 348 -38.03 -25.25 -1.36
CA ARG A 348 -37.74 -26.36 -2.27
C ARG A 348 -38.65 -27.55 -2.05
N LYS A 349 -38.96 -27.89 -0.79
CA LYS A 349 -39.90 -28.98 -0.50
C LYS A 349 -41.32 -28.67 -0.98
N ALA A 350 -41.78 -27.43 -0.80
CA ALA A 350 -43.10 -27.00 -1.29
C ALA A 350 -43.20 -27.07 -2.82
N LEU A 351 -42.20 -26.55 -3.56
CA LEU A 351 -42.16 -26.63 -5.02
C LEU A 351 -42.16 -28.08 -5.54
N TYR A 352 -41.43 -28.99 -4.86
CA TYR A 352 -41.38 -30.40 -5.26
C TYR A 352 -42.69 -31.12 -5.00
N SER A 353 -43.46 -30.74 -3.97
CA SER A 353 -44.80 -31.29 -3.69
C SER A 353 -45.83 -30.82 -4.71
N ASP A 354 -45.77 -29.57 -5.16
CA ASP A 354 -46.69 -29.02 -6.16
C ASP A 354 -46.45 -29.62 -7.56
N GLU A 355 -45.17 -29.84 -7.94
CA GLU A 355 -44.82 -30.49 -9.19
C GLU A 355 -45.32 -31.96 -9.23
N LYS A 356 -45.24 -32.67 -8.11
CA LYS A 356 -45.74 -34.05 -7.98
C LYS A 356 -47.26 -34.09 -8.04
N CYS A 357 -47.93 -33.10 -7.45
CA CYS A 357 -49.37 -32.98 -7.48
C CYS A 357 -49.92 -32.64 -8.90
N SER A 358 -49.20 -31.78 -9.63
CA SER A 358 -49.50 -31.41 -11.01
C SER A 358 -49.35 -32.61 -11.98
N LYS A 359 -48.25 -33.37 -11.83
CA LYS A 359 -48.03 -34.59 -12.66
C LYS A 359 -49.07 -35.68 -12.39
N MET A 360 -49.61 -35.82 -11.19
CA MET A 360 -50.68 -36.76 -10.87
C MET A 360 -52.06 -36.33 -11.42
N LYS A 361 -52.30 -35.03 -11.62
CA LYS A 361 -53.55 -34.52 -12.24
C LYS A 361 -53.53 -34.58 -13.75
N SER A 362 -52.39 -34.63 -14.41
CA SER A 362 -52.29 -34.78 -15.87
C SER A 362 -52.26 -36.24 -16.34
N ALA A 363 -52.24 -37.22 -15.43
CA ALA A 363 -52.24 -38.66 -15.71
C ALA A 363 -53.59 -39.30 -15.49
N LYS A 364 -54.63 -38.53 -15.20
CA LYS A 364 -56.04 -38.92 -15.21
C LYS A 364 -56.74 -38.22 -16.38
#